data_c37c64ec2903360a15f19ca074e02376
#
_entry.id   c37c64ec2903360a15f19ca074e02376
#
_cell.length_a   1.000
_cell.length_b   1.000
_cell.length_c   1.000
_cell.angle_alpha   90.00
_cell.angle_beta   90.00
_cell.angle_gamma   90.00
#
_symmetry.space_group_name_H-M   'P 1'
#
loop_
_entity.id
_entity.type
_entity.pdbx_description
1 polymer ?
#
loop_
_entity_poly.entity_id
_entity_poly.type
_entity_poly.pdbx_seq_one_letter_code
_entity_poly.pdbx_strand_id
1 'polypeptide(L)'
;MLLGISLIPVLSLQLLPSSRSNDLSVSFSWDNAGPELLEMEVTTKLEGALARTRGLREIVSETGNGWGTIRLSIDKEENIDAIKLYLGSVVRSVKSGFPEGVQVSEVRGGEYSSGKEAKKERQLLLTYGISGPGTTQDVSRFAEDNISNIVSTMPGIESVTVTGAVPMEWVLIYDQQV
;
A
#
# COMPACT_ATOMS: atom_id res chain seq x y z
N MET A 1 -39.08 -12.38 34.35
CA MET A 1 -38.03 -12.99 33.51
C MET A 1 -38.30 -12.94 32.00
N LEU A 2 -39.51 -12.85 31.51
CA LEU A 2 -39.82 -12.84 30.06
C LEU A 2 -39.49 -11.50 29.35
N LEU A 3 -39.45 -10.37 30.05
CA LEU A 3 -39.10 -9.05 29.49
C LEU A 3 -37.61 -8.92 29.09
N GLY A 4 -36.70 -9.67 29.75
CA GLY A 4 -35.29 -9.63 29.44
C GLY A 4 -34.92 -10.32 28.12
N ILE A 5 -35.67 -11.38 27.74
CA ILE A 5 -35.43 -12.15 26.51
C ILE A 5 -35.90 -11.37 25.28
N SER A 6 -36.93 -10.55 25.42
CA SER A 6 -37.48 -9.70 24.34
C SER A 6 -36.55 -8.57 23.91
N LEU A 7 -35.58 -8.18 24.74
CA LEU A 7 -34.65 -7.08 24.48
C LEU A 7 -33.32 -7.56 23.82
N ILE A 8 -33.08 -8.86 23.73
CA ILE A 8 -31.84 -9.42 23.11
C ILE A 8 -31.68 -8.98 21.65
N PRO A 9 -32.71 -8.92 20.79
CA PRO A 9 -32.50 -8.45 19.39
C PRO A 9 -32.22 -6.97 19.25
N VAL A 10 -32.45 -6.17 20.29
CA VAL A 10 -32.20 -4.70 20.30
C VAL A 10 -30.81 -4.37 20.80
N LEU A 11 -30.13 -5.29 21.44
CA LEU A 11 -28.72 -5.12 21.84
C LEU A 11 -27.81 -5.22 20.62
N SER A 12 -27.29 -4.09 20.21
CA SER A 12 -26.17 -4.04 19.25
C SER A 12 -24.93 -4.66 19.90
N LEU A 13 -24.75 -5.96 19.76
CA LEU A 13 -23.54 -6.66 20.20
C LEU A 13 -22.38 -6.26 19.27
N GLN A 14 -21.65 -5.24 19.64
CA GLN A 14 -20.38 -4.90 19.02
C GLN A 14 -19.31 -5.84 19.59
N LEU A 15 -19.06 -6.95 18.92
CA LEU A 15 -18.08 -7.96 19.31
C LEU A 15 -16.63 -7.46 19.24
N LEU A 16 -16.38 -6.39 18.49
CA LEU A 16 -15.09 -5.72 18.39
C LEU A 16 -15.31 -4.21 18.52
N PRO A 17 -14.55 -3.53 19.39
CA PRO A 17 -14.61 -2.08 19.43
C PRO A 17 -14.19 -1.55 18.06
N SER A 18 -15.04 -0.77 17.42
CA SER A 18 -14.68 -0.01 16.22
C SER A 18 -13.67 1.07 16.65
N SER A 19 -12.41 0.78 16.59
CA SER A 19 -11.38 1.78 16.78
C SER A 19 -11.10 2.45 15.44
N ARG A 20 -11.30 3.75 15.37
CA ARG A 20 -10.84 4.53 14.24
C ARG A 20 -9.31 4.57 14.30
N SER A 21 -8.64 4.10 13.25
CA SER A 21 -7.21 4.29 13.14
C SER A 21 -6.94 5.76 12.82
N ASN A 22 -6.12 6.38 13.64
CA ASN A 22 -5.63 7.73 13.39
C ASN A 22 -4.32 7.74 12.61
N ASP A 23 -3.99 6.63 11.97
CA ASP A 23 -2.81 6.49 11.14
C ASP A 23 -3.17 6.77 9.69
N LEU A 24 -2.36 7.61 9.06
CA LEU A 24 -2.42 7.93 7.65
C LEU A 24 -1.14 7.46 6.96
N SER A 25 -1.22 7.11 5.71
CA SER A 25 -0.07 6.68 4.93
C SER A 25 -0.07 7.26 3.52
N VAL A 26 1.12 7.54 3.02
CA VAL A 26 1.39 7.95 1.64
C VAL A 26 2.45 7.02 1.10
N SER A 27 2.18 6.35 -0.01
CA SER A 27 3.16 5.51 -0.69
C SER A 27 3.59 6.18 -1.99
N PHE A 28 4.82 5.93 -2.39
CA PHE A 28 5.37 6.47 -3.64
C PHE A 28 6.27 5.43 -4.29
N SER A 29 6.46 5.56 -5.59
CA SER A 29 7.36 4.71 -6.36
C SER A 29 8.06 5.50 -7.45
N TRP A 30 9.26 5.05 -7.78
CA TRP A 30 10.07 5.57 -8.87
C TRP A 30 10.88 4.44 -9.47
N ASP A 31 10.51 4.01 -10.65
CA ASP A 31 11.13 2.86 -11.31
C ASP A 31 12.63 3.09 -11.53
N ASN A 32 13.42 2.07 -11.23
CA ASN A 32 14.87 2.05 -11.34
C ASN A 32 15.64 3.08 -10.46
N ALA A 33 15.00 3.70 -9.49
CA ALA A 33 15.68 4.57 -8.52
C ALA A 33 16.24 3.76 -7.35
N GLY A 34 17.50 3.98 -7.03
CA GLY A 34 18.09 3.45 -5.79
C GLY A 34 17.53 4.13 -4.55
N PRO A 35 17.62 3.48 -3.38
CA PRO A 35 17.05 4.00 -2.14
C PRO A 35 17.61 5.36 -1.74
N GLU A 36 18.90 5.61 -1.93
CA GLU A 36 19.52 6.89 -1.60
C GLU A 36 18.97 8.05 -2.46
N LEU A 37 18.77 7.80 -3.76
CA LEU A 37 18.20 8.79 -4.66
C LEU A 37 16.75 9.08 -4.32
N LEU A 38 15.98 8.03 -4.05
CA LEU A 38 14.58 8.12 -3.67
C LEU A 38 14.41 8.86 -2.34
N GLU A 39 15.30 8.58 -1.38
CA GLU A 39 15.33 9.26 -0.07
C GLU A 39 15.56 10.77 -0.25
N MET A 40 16.58 11.15 -1.02
CA MET A 40 16.97 12.54 -1.20
C MET A 40 15.93 13.34 -2.00
N GLU A 41 15.44 12.78 -3.09
CA GLU A 41 14.58 13.51 -4.04
C GLU A 41 13.10 13.47 -3.70
N VAL A 42 12.63 12.43 -2.99
CA VAL A 42 11.20 12.22 -2.73
C VAL A 42 10.89 12.17 -1.24
N THR A 43 11.50 11.23 -0.49
CA THR A 43 11.17 10.98 0.91
C THR A 43 11.38 12.21 1.76
N THR A 44 12.57 12.81 1.73
CA THR A 44 12.92 14.00 2.53
C THR A 44 12.01 15.18 2.22
N LYS A 45 11.65 15.39 0.96
CA LYS A 45 10.76 16.50 0.55
C LYS A 45 9.33 16.28 1.03
N LEU A 46 8.83 15.03 0.92
CA LEU A 46 7.51 14.67 1.45
C LEU A 46 7.46 14.78 2.96
N GLU A 47 8.44 14.22 3.68
CA GLU A 47 8.53 14.34 5.14
C GLU A 47 8.52 15.79 5.60
N GLY A 48 9.38 16.63 5.01
CA GLY A 48 9.47 18.04 5.36
C GLY A 48 8.15 18.81 5.15
N ALA A 49 7.36 18.43 4.14
CA ALA A 49 6.05 19.01 3.91
C ALA A 49 4.98 18.46 4.86
N LEU A 50 4.98 17.16 5.10
CA LEU A 50 4.00 16.46 5.95
C LEU A 50 4.24 16.71 7.44
N ALA A 51 5.49 16.96 7.88
CA ALA A 51 5.85 17.24 9.26
C ALA A 51 5.17 18.51 9.85
N ARG A 52 4.66 19.39 8.97
CA ARG A 52 3.94 20.61 9.39
C ARG A 52 2.46 20.37 9.68
N THR A 53 2.03 19.13 9.65
CA THR A 53 0.62 18.75 9.87
C THR A 53 0.23 18.97 11.32
N ARG A 54 -0.91 19.63 11.52
CA ARG A 54 -1.47 19.82 12.85
C ARG A 54 -1.84 18.47 13.48
N GLY A 55 -1.56 18.32 14.77
CA GLY A 55 -1.85 17.08 15.50
C GLY A 55 -0.98 15.88 15.10
N LEU A 56 0.11 16.08 14.36
CA LEU A 56 1.06 15.03 14.07
C LEU A 56 1.79 14.62 15.33
N ARG A 57 1.72 13.34 15.70
CA ARG A 57 2.44 12.74 16.83
C ARG A 57 3.75 12.09 16.42
N GLU A 58 3.69 11.38 15.31
CA GLU A 58 4.82 10.62 14.81
C GLU A 58 4.77 10.54 13.28
N ILE A 59 5.94 10.61 12.67
CA ILE A 59 6.14 10.34 11.25
C ILE A 59 7.23 9.27 11.12
N VAL A 60 6.93 8.23 10.36
CA VAL A 60 7.86 7.13 10.09
C VAL A 60 7.88 6.89 8.59
N SER A 61 9.06 6.94 7.99
CA SER A 61 9.26 6.62 6.59
C SER A 61 10.09 5.36 6.40
N GLU A 62 9.82 4.70 5.32
CA GLU A 62 10.55 3.52 4.87
C GLU A 62 10.80 3.67 3.38
N THR A 63 12.05 3.58 2.97
CA THR A 63 12.49 3.74 1.57
C THR A 63 13.27 2.50 1.13
N GLY A 64 12.87 1.94 0.00
CA GLY A 64 13.52 0.79 -0.63
C GLY A 64 13.84 1.05 -2.09
N ASN A 65 14.27 0.00 -2.81
CA ASN A 65 14.53 0.10 -4.25
C ASN A 65 13.23 0.38 -5.02
N GLY A 66 13.11 1.56 -5.59
CA GLY A 66 11.98 1.96 -6.42
C GLY A 66 10.67 2.21 -5.67
N TRP A 67 10.63 2.15 -4.35
CA TRP A 67 9.43 2.38 -3.56
C TRP A 67 9.70 3.03 -2.20
N GLY A 68 8.71 3.68 -1.65
CA GLY A 68 8.73 4.16 -0.29
C GLY A 68 7.34 4.38 0.28
N THR A 69 7.27 4.49 1.60
CA THR A 69 6.02 4.73 2.34
C THR A 69 6.30 5.63 3.54
N ILE A 70 5.46 6.62 3.71
CA ILE A 70 5.46 7.50 4.90
C ILE A 70 4.18 7.23 5.67
N ARG A 71 4.31 6.93 6.96
CA ARG A 71 3.21 6.75 7.90
C ARG A 71 3.18 7.92 8.87
N LEU A 72 1.98 8.42 9.12
CA LEU A 72 1.73 9.54 10.02
C LEU A 72 0.73 9.08 11.08
N SER A 73 1.11 9.17 12.35
CA SER A 73 0.19 8.94 13.46
C SER A 73 -0.33 10.29 13.94
N ILE A 74 -1.64 10.48 13.86
CA ILE A 74 -2.33 11.72 14.22
C ILE A 74 -2.95 11.61 15.60
N ASP A 75 -3.05 12.71 16.31
CA ASP A 75 -3.70 12.77 17.63
C ASP A 75 -5.19 12.37 17.51
N LYS A 76 -5.67 11.64 18.51
CA LYS A 76 -7.05 11.13 18.53
C LYS A 76 -8.11 12.22 18.64
N GLU A 77 -7.74 13.39 19.13
CA GLU A 77 -8.62 14.55 19.30
C GLU A 77 -8.84 15.32 17.98
N GLU A 78 -8.02 15.07 16.97
CA GLU A 78 -8.07 15.78 15.70
C GLU A 78 -9.07 15.13 14.71
N ASN A 79 -9.61 15.97 13.83
CA ASN A 79 -10.48 15.51 12.76
C ASN A 79 -9.66 14.89 11.62
N ILE A 80 -9.59 13.57 11.61
CA ILE A 80 -8.77 12.79 10.67
C ILE A 80 -9.18 13.02 9.21
N ASP A 81 -10.48 13.26 8.94
CA ASP A 81 -10.96 13.47 7.57
C ASP A 81 -10.50 14.84 7.04
N ALA A 82 -10.54 15.86 7.89
CA ALA A 82 -10.01 17.18 7.55
C ALA A 82 -8.50 17.14 7.33
N ILE A 83 -7.77 16.41 8.17
CA ILE A 83 -6.32 16.22 8.02
C ILE A 83 -6.00 15.45 6.75
N LYS A 84 -6.72 14.39 6.43
CA LYS A 84 -6.55 13.60 5.21
C LYS A 84 -6.72 14.47 3.95
N LEU A 85 -7.73 15.34 3.91
CA LEU A 85 -7.93 16.30 2.81
C LEU A 85 -6.79 17.31 2.71
N TYR A 86 -6.36 17.85 3.86
CA TYR A 86 -5.22 18.77 3.92
C TYR A 86 -3.95 18.11 3.39
N LEU A 87 -3.61 16.92 3.90
CA LEU A 87 -2.44 16.16 3.45
C LEU A 87 -2.51 15.84 1.95
N GLY A 88 -3.69 15.49 1.44
CA GLY A 88 -3.89 15.29 0.00
C GLY A 88 -3.57 16.54 -0.83
N SER A 89 -3.86 17.73 -0.32
CA SER A 89 -3.49 18.99 -0.98
C SER A 89 -1.97 19.25 -0.91
N VAL A 90 -1.36 18.98 0.23
CA VAL A 90 0.09 19.12 0.43
C VAL A 90 0.86 18.16 -0.51
N VAL A 91 0.47 16.89 -0.54
CA VAL A 91 1.08 15.89 -1.43
C VAL A 91 1.00 16.33 -2.91
N ARG A 92 -0.17 16.80 -3.35
CA ARG A 92 -0.33 17.31 -4.75
C ARG A 92 0.58 18.51 -5.03
N SER A 93 0.74 19.40 -4.08
CA SER A 93 1.61 20.57 -4.22
C SER A 93 3.08 20.18 -4.35
N VAL A 94 3.55 19.24 -3.51
CA VAL A 94 4.95 18.77 -3.53
C VAL A 94 5.23 17.92 -4.77
N LYS A 95 4.25 17.12 -5.22
CA LYS A 95 4.38 16.25 -6.39
C LYS A 95 4.80 17.00 -7.66
N SER A 96 4.39 18.25 -7.82
CA SER A 96 4.76 19.08 -8.99
C SER A 96 6.26 19.38 -9.07
N GLY A 97 7.01 19.22 -7.98
CA GLY A 97 8.45 19.44 -7.91
C GLY A 97 9.29 18.15 -7.96
N PHE A 98 8.67 17.01 -8.20
CA PHE A 98 9.40 15.73 -8.30
C PHE A 98 9.93 15.48 -9.71
N PRO A 99 11.00 14.67 -9.82
CA PRO A 99 11.47 14.17 -11.11
C PRO A 99 10.39 13.42 -11.89
N GLU A 100 10.56 13.38 -13.22
CA GLU A 100 9.69 12.58 -14.07
C GLU A 100 9.76 11.09 -13.70
N GLY A 101 8.62 10.41 -13.74
CA GLY A 101 8.51 8.99 -13.39
C GLY A 101 8.16 8.71 -11.93
N VAL A 102 8.26 9.72 -11.03
CA VAL A 102 7.81 9.54 -9.64
C VAL A 102 6.29 9.48 -9.56
N GLN A 103 5.79 8.40 -9.00
CA GLN A 103 4.37 8.21 -8.73
C GLN A 103 4.12 8.32 -7.23
N VAL A 104 3.14 9.11 -6.82
CA VAL A 104 2.74 9.25 -5.41
C VAL A 104 1.27 8.90 -5.30
N SER A 105 0.95 8.01 -4.36
CA SER A 105 -0.43 7.59 -4.08
C SER A 105 -1.23 8.69 -3.39
N GLU A 106 -2.54 8.54 -3.38
CA GLU A 106 -3.38 9.33 -2.48
C GLU A 106 -3.13 8.94 -1.02
N VAL A 107 -3.44 9.87 -0.11
CA VAL A 107 -3.37 9.65 1.34
C VAL A 107 -4.40 8.60 1.74
N ARG A 108 -3.96 7.53 2.35
CA ARG A 108 -4.80 6.41 2.82
C ARG A 108 -4.84 6.36 4.34
N GLY A 109 -5.87 5.71 4.90
CA GLY A 109 -6.06 5.54 6.33
C GLY A 109 -7.16 6.44 6.90
N GLY A 110 -7.27 6.48 8.23
CA GLY A 110 -8.31 7.23 8.93
C GLY A 110 -9.71 6.64 8.81
N GLU A 111 -9.85 5.43 8.27
CA GLU A 111 -11.15 4.79 8.09
C GLU A 111 -11.61 4.14 9.39
N TYR A 112 -12.93 4.18 9.63
CA TYR A 112 -13.51 3.39 10.70
C TYR A 112 -13.31 1.91 10.38
N SER A 113 -12.62 1.22 11.25
CA SER A 113 -12.65 -0.24 11.28
C SER A 113 -14.02 -0.68 11.79
N SER A 114 -15.05 -0.36 11.02
CA SER A 114 -16.37 -0.95 11.20
C SER A 114 -16.29 -2.38 10.71
N GLY A 115 -16.59 -3.34 11.56
CA GLY A 115 -16.44 -4.77 11.28
C GLY A 115 -17.19 -5.32 10.07
N LYS A 116 -17.67 -4.44 9.18
CA LYS A 116 -18.25 -4.76 7.87
C LYS A 116 -17.52 -4.17 6.68
N GLU A 117 -16.60 -3.20 6.90
CA GLU A 117 -15.77 -2.59 5.86
C GLU A 117 -14.27 -2.62 6.20
N ALA A 118 -13.92 -3.29 7.31
CA ALA A 118 -12.54 -3.65 7.60
C ALA A 118 -12.03 -4.51 6.45
N LYS A 119 -11.32 -3.88 5.52
CA LYS A 119 -10.78 -4.50 4.33
C LYS A 119 -11.89 -5.22 3.52
N LYS A 120 -12.15 -4.79 2.31
CA LYS A 120 -12.14 -5.77 1.24
C LYS A 120 -10.76 -6.42 1.34
N GLU A 121 -10.60 -7.30 2.30
CA GLU A 121 -9.49 -8.23 2.29
C GLU A 121 -9.59 -8.85 0.91
N ARG A 122 -8.55 -8.62 0.11
CA ARG A 122 -8.37 -9.40 -1.09
C ARG A 122 -8.44 -10.83 -0.60
N GLN A 123 -9.63 -11.39 -0.67
CA GLN A 123 -9.86 -12.73 -0.19
C GLN A 123 -9.09 -13.61 -1.14
N LEU A 124 -8.03 -14.22 -0.63
CA LEU A 124 -7.30 -15.21 -1.41
C LEU A 124 -8.29 -16.28 -1.81
N LEU A 125 -8.77 -16.21 -3.04
CA LEU A 125 -9.79 -17.10 -3.55
C LEU A 125 -9.19 -18.48 -3.78
N LEU A 126 -7.99 -18.50 -4.33
CA LEU A 126 -7.36 -19.75 -4.75
C LEU A 126 -5.86 -19.57 -4.96
N THR A 127 -5.09 -20.59 -4.59
CA THR A 127 -3.65 -20.68 -4.86
C THR A 127 -3.38 -21.99 -5.58
N TYR A 128 -2.71 -21.92 -6.72
CA TYR A 128 -2.25 -23.09 -7.46
C TYR A 128 -0.72 -23.17 -7.48
N GLY A 129 -0.19 -24.36 -7.29
CA GLY A 129 1.19 -24.67 -7.60
C GLY A 129 1.30 -25.12 -9.06
N ILE A 130 2.19 -24.46 -9.82
CA ILE A 130 2.46 -24.83 -11.21
C ILE A 130 3.84 -25.47 -11.27
N SER A 131 3.94 -26.63 -11.87
CA SER A 131 5.20 -27.32 -12.12
C SER A 131 5.25 -27.80 -13.58
N GLY A 132 6.45 -27.81 -14.15
CA GLY A 132 6.64 -28.22 -15.54
C GLY A 132 8.10 -28.57 -15.83
N PRO A 133 8.39 -29.10 -17.02
CA PRO A 133 9.76 -29.29 -17.48
C PRO A 133 10.40 -27.93 -17.77
N GLY A 134 11.66 -27.77 -17.40
CA GLY A 134 12.42 -26.52 -17.63
C GLY A 134 12.89 -25.88 -16.33
N THR A 135 13.35 -24.64 -16.43
CA THR A 135 13.80 -23.86 -15.28
C THR A 135 12.62 -23.20 -14.56
N THR A 136 12.82 -22.78 -13.31
CA THR A 136 11.82 -21.98 -12.59
C THR A 136 11.39 -20.72 -13.36
N GLN A 137 12.31 -20.15 -14.12
CA GLN A 137 12.04 -18.97 -14.96
C GLN A 137 11.12 -19.30 -16.14
N ASP A 138 11.30 -20.46 -16.79
CA ASP A 138 10.45 -20.87 -17.91
C ASP A 138 9.02 -21.13 -17.44
N VAL A 139 8.88 -21.78 -16.28
CA VAL A 139 7.57 -22.05 -15.66
C VAL A 139 6.89 -20.75 -15.23
N SER A 140 7.62 -19.81 -14.65
CA SER A 140 7.07 -18.52 -14.22
C SER A 140 6.62 -17.68 -15.42
N ARG A 141 7.44 -17.59 -16.46
CA ARG A 141 7.07 -16.89 -17.71
C ARG A 141 5.85 -17.51 -18.35
N PHE A 142 5.79 -18.83 -18.41
CA PHE A 142 4.59 -19.51 -18.92
C PHE A 142 3.35 -19.18 -18.09
N ALA A 143 3.47 -19.14 -16.77
CA ALA A 143 2.38 -18.80 -15.87
C ALA A 143 1.92 -17.35 -16.04
N GLU A 144 2.84 -16.42 -16.23
CA GLU A 144 2.53 -15.00 -16.47
C GLU A 144 1.85 -14.81 -17.83
N ASP A 145 2.43 -15.34 -18.88
CA ASP A 145 1.97 -15.09 -20.25
C ASP A 145 0.66 -15.82 -20.59
N ASN A 146 0.47 -17.04 -20.09
CA ASN A 146 -0.64 -17.90 -20.50
C ASN A 146 -1.73 -18.04 -19.45
N ILE A 147 -1.39 -18.04 -18.16
CA ILE A 147 -2.36 -18.31 -17.09
C ILE A 147 -2.86 -17.02 -16.47
N SER A 148 -1.93 -16.14 -16.04
CA SER A 148 -2.28 -14.88 -15.38
C SER A 148 -3.18 -14.01 -16.28
N ASN A 149 -2.87 -13.90 -17.56
CA ASN A 149 -3.66 -13.14 -18.52
C ASN A 149 -5.08 -13.68 -18.69
N ILE A 150 -5.26 -14.99 -18.76
CA ILE A 150 -6.58 -15.61 -18.90
C ILE A 150 -7.39 -15.44 -17.63
N VAL A 151 -6.80 -15.71 -16.47
CA VAL A 151 -7.50 -15.64 -15.19
C VAL A 151 -7.87 -14.21 -14.82
N SER A 152 -7.03 -13.22 -15.14
CA SER A 152 -7.31 -11.79 -14.87
C SER A 152 -8.51 -11.25 -15.66
N THR A 153 -8.87 -11.88 -16.78
CA THR A 153 -10.05 -11.49 -17.58
C THR A 153 -11.36 -12.09 -17.07
N MET A 154 -11.30 -13.01 -16.11
CA MET A 154 -12.51 -13.65 -15.57
C MET A 154 -13.31 -12.69 -14.70
N PRO A 155 -14.64 -12.62 -14.83
CA PRO A 155 -15.47 -11.78 -14.01
C PRO A 155 -15.38 -12.21 -12.53
N GLY A 156 -15.16 -11.26 -11.64
CA GLY A 156 -15.04 -11.52 -10.20
C GLY A 156 -13.60 -11.70 -9.69
N ILE A 157 -12.61 -11.74 -10.59
CA ILE A 157 -11.19 -11.73 -10.20
C ILE A 157 -10.68 -10.29 -10.20
N GLU A 158 -10.20 -9.83 -9.07
CA GLU A 158 -9.65 -8.47 -8.91
C GLU A 158 -8.17 -8.40 -9.27
N SER A 159 -7.40 -9.42 -8.90
CA SER A 159 -5.97 -9.50 -9.19
C SER A 159 -5.45 -10.93 -9.22
N VAL A 160 -4.44 -11.16 -10.05
CA VAL A 160 -3.68 -12.41 -10.11
C VAL A 160 -2.24 -12.09 -9.80
N THR A 161 -1.60 -12.87 -8.93
CA THR A 161 -0.19 -12.70 -8.57
C THR A 161 0.55 -14.01 -8.80
N VAL A 162 1.61 -13.96 -9.57
CA VAL A 162 2.54 -15.09 -9.75
C VAL A 162 3.68 -14.88 -8.75
N THR A 163 3.96 -15.90 -7.93
CA THR A 163 5.03 -15.88 -6.93
C THR A 163 5.99 -17.04 -7.16
N GLY A 164 7.25 -16.88 -6.73
CA GLY A 164 8.28 -17.91 -6.90
C GLY A 164 9.14 -17.73 -8.18
N ALA A 165 8.90 -16.67 -8.95
CA ALA A 165 9.80 -16.26 -10.01
C ALA A 165 11.09 -15.67 -9.42
N VAL A 166 12.23 -16.07 -9.96
CA VAL A 166 13.51 -15.40 -9.68
C VAL A 166 13.64 -14.29 -10.71
N PRO A 167 13.69 -13.01 -10.29
CA PRO A 167 13.86 -11.91 -11.24
C PRO A 167 15.17 -12.06 -12.01
N MET A 168 15.15 -11.81 -13.32
CA MET A 168 16.37 -11.74 -14.11
C MET A 168 17.04 -10.39 -13.81
N GLU A 169 18.27 -10.45 -13.34
CA GLU A 169 19.14 -9.28 -13.21
C GLU A 169 20.15 -9.24 -14.35
N TRP A 170 20.21 -8.13 -15.05
CA TRP A 170 21.27 -7.86 -16.02
C TRP A 170 22.38 -7.09 -15.31
N VAL A 171 23.52 -7.75 -15.09
CA VAL A 171 24.71 -7.12 -14.49
C VAL A 171 25.66 -6.73 -15.62
N LEU A 172 25.87 -5.43 -15.80
CA LEU A 172 26.90 -4.90 -16.68
C LEU A 172 28.21 -4.78 -15.88
N ILE A 173 29.15 -5.67 -16.16
CA ILE A 173 30.49 -5.58 -15.58
C ILE A 173 31.38 -4.85 -16.59
N TYR A 174 31.91 -3.68 -16.22
CA TYR A 174 32.85 -2.94 -17.02
C TYR A 174 34.22 -2.92 -16.33
N ASP A 175 35.27 -3.02 -17.12
CA ASP A 175 36.65 -2.89 -16.65
C ASP A 175 37.08 -1.41 -16.73
N GLN A 176 37.50 -0.84 -15.61
CA GLN A 176 37.97 0.55 -15.52
C GLN A 176 39.43 0.75 -15.98
N GLN A 177 40.09 -0.28 -16.48
CA GLN A 177 41.47 -0.17 -16.97
C GLN A 177 41.51 0.22 -18.45
N VAL A 178 41.19 1.48 -18.77
CA VAL A 178 41.66 2.17 -19.99
C VAL A 178 41.96 3.61 -19.62
#